data_ff0915ce52405660660e2d21fb6493e7
#
_entry.id   ff0915ce52405660660e2d21fb6493e7
#
_cell.length_a   1.000
_cell.length_b   1.000
_cell.length_c   1.000
_cell.angle_alpha   90.00
_cell.angle_beta   90.00
_cell.angle_gamma   90.00
#
_symmetry.space_group_name_H-M   'P 1'
#
loop_
_entity.id
_entity.type
_entity.pdbx_description
1 polymer ?
#
loop_
_entity_poly.entity_id
_entity_poly.type
_entity_poly.pdbx_seq_one_letter_code
_entity_poly.pdbx_strand_id
1 'polypeptide(L)'
;MNIHILLPQKEFFLDKSPGAVSIMVSDQLKFSKFKKKINVYGSINIKKNYKNFFKPIKKSFFFKNKNYLKDFSKYSIKKNSIIEIHNRPFYFKYLKKKYPESKFILYFHNNPLDLKGSKTSSERQYLLNNCDHIIFLSNWIKRKFFKNLNKNTKNHTVVYPGCVKLKKITKKKNFIVFVGKLNHAKGYDIFSKFASLFTKVHKNWNILSVGDEPRRTIPQNSSIKELGPLNHSKVLNLLKISKISIANSRWEEPLGRLPIESAANACVPISTDRGGLIESNTHGIILKKNSPKELYDACVKIIDDYNKFQKKVFNHYKFDSVLMNQKLDLIRKSI
;
A
#
# COMPACT_ATOMS: atom_id res chain seq x y z
N MET A 1 20.90 6.03 -17.84
CA MET A 1 20.56 5.69 -16.45
C MET A 1 19.57 4.51 -16.45
N ASN A 2 19.94 3.38 -15.86
CA ASN A 2 19.06 2.22 -15.66
C ASN A 2 18.56 2.21 -14.23
N ILE A 3 17.36 1.68 -14.01
CA ILE A 3 16.71 1.60 -12.71
C ILE A 3 16.50 0.14 -12.36
N HIS A 4 17.01 -0.29 -11.22
CA HIS A 4 16.95 -1.66 -10.71
C HIS A 4 16.13 -1.68 -9.43
N ILE A 5 14.89 -2.16 -9.50
CA ILE A 5 13.98 -2.24 -8.35
C ILE A 5 14.13 -3.60 -7.69
N LEU A 6 14.66 -3.64 -6.46
CA LEU A 6 14.80 -4.84 -5.66
C LEU A 6 13.63 -4.96 -4.67
N LEU A 7 12.78 -5.94 -4.91
CA LEU A 7 11.63 -6.25 -4.06
C LEU A 7 12.04 -7.00 -2.78
N PRO A 8 11.24 -6.96 -1.72
CA PRO A 8 11.41 -7.85 -0.58
C PRO A 8 11.35 -9.32 -0.99
N GLN A 9 12.18 -10.18 -0.39
CA GLN A 9 12.25 -11.61 -0.72
C GLN A 9 10.91 -12.35 -0.67
N LYS A 10 9.98 -11.91 0.21
CA LYS A 10 8.64 -12.52 0.36
C LYS A 10 7.57 -11.86 -0.53
N GLU A 11 7.96 -10.92 -1.39
CA GLU A 11 7.05 -10.24 -2.31
C GLU A 11 7.06 -10.97 -3.66
N PHE A 12 5.91 -11.49 -4.07
CA PHE A 12 5.74 -12.23 -5.33
C PHE A 12 5.07 -11.32 -6.36
N PHE A 13 5.87 -10.66 -7.16
CA PHE A 13 5.45 -9.56 -8.05
C PHE A 13 4.38 -9.95 -9.08
N LEU A 14 4.45 -11.17 -9.61
CA LEU A 14 3.54 -11.66 -10.66
C LEU A 14 2.47 -12.61 -10.12
N ASP A 15 2.20 -12.58 -8.83
CA ASP A 15 1.19 -13.43 -8.19
C ASP A 15 -0.24 -12.98 -8.52
N LYS A 16 -1.21 -13.89 -8.33
CA LYS A 16 -2.65 -13.59 -8.50
C LYS A 16 -3.14 -12.55 -7.50
N SER A 17 -2.55 -12.50 -6.31
CA SER A 17 -2.86 -11.55 -5.23
C SER A 17 -1.59 -10.81 -4.80
N PRO A 18 -1.17 -9.79 -5.57
CA PRO A 18 0.06 -9.06 -5.29
C PRO A 18 -0.07 -8.24 -4.00
N GLY A 19 1.03 -8.15 -3.25
CA GLY A 19 1.12 -7.25 -2.10
C GLY A 19 1.16 -5.77 -2.49
N ALA A 20 1.05 -4.89 -1.49
CA ALA A 20 1.02 -3.44 -1.72
C ALA A 20 2.29 -2.90 -2.43
N VAL A 21 3.45 -3.50 -2.16
CA VAL A 21 4.71 -3.15 -2.84
C VAL A 21 4.64 -3.48 -4.32
N SER A 22 4.17 -4.68 -4.66
CA SER A 22 4.01 -5.14 -6.04
C SER A 22 3.03 -4.27 -6.83
N ILE A 23 1.93 -3.85 -6.23
CA ILE A 23 0.95 -2.95 -6.87
C ILE A 23 1.62 -1.61 -7.20
N MET A 24 2.34 -1.01 -6.24
CA MET A 24 3.05 0.26 -6.47
C MET A 24 4.11 0.14 -7.58
N VAL A 25 4.89 -0.93 -7.59
CA VAL A 25 5.90 -1.15 -8.65
C VAL A 25 5.24 -1.41 -10.01
N SER A 26 4.08 -2.07 -10.05
CA SER A 26 3.30 -2.21 -11.28
C SER A 26 2.84 -0.85 -11.85
N ASP A 27 2.45 0.08 -10.98
CA ASP A 27 2.11 1.45 -11.37
C ASP A 27 3.34 2.18 -11.92
N GLN A 28 4.53 1.98 -11.34
CA GLN A 28 5.79 2.55 -11.86
C GLN A 28 6.09 2.05 -13.27
N LEU A 29 5.93 0.75 -13.52
CA LEU A 29 6.13 0.16 -14.84
C LEU A 29 5.11 0.69 -15.88
N LYS A 30 3.94 1.11 -15.43
CA LYS A 30 2.88 1.62 -16.31
C LYS A 30 3.02 3.11 -16.59
N PHE A 31 3.32 3.94 -15.58
CA PHE A 31 3.18 5.39 -15.63
C PHE A 31 4.51 6.17 -15.60
N SER A 32 5.62 5.55 -15.20
CA SER A 32 6.92 6.22 -15.20
C SER A 32 7.40 6.53 -16.63
N LYS A 33 8.00 7.70 -16.79
CA LYS A 33 8.73 8.07 -18.03
C LYS A 33 9.93 7.15 -18.28
N PHE A 34 10.46 6.55 -17.22
CA PHE A 34 11.59 5.60 -17.27
C PHE A 34 11.18 4.15 -17.44
N LYS A 35 9.91 3.81 -17.69
CA LYS A 35 9.38 2.43 -17.71
C LYS A 35 10.21 1.46 -18.58
N LYS A 36 10.77 1.90 -19.70
CA LYS A 36 11.65 1.08 -20.57
C LYS A 36 13.05 0.83 -19.99
N LYS A 37 13.46 1.58 -18.95
CA LYS A 37 14.76 1.49 -18.27
C LYS A 37 14.67 0.82 -16.90
N ILE A 38 13.47 0.39 -16.49
CA ILE A 38 13.21 -0.26 -15.20
C ILE A 38 13.35 -1.77 -15.35
N ASN A 39 14.17 -2.37 -14.48
CA ASN A 39 14.25 -3.80 -14.25
C ASN A 39 13.80 -4.10 -12.83
N VAL A 40 12.90 -5.07 -12.66
CA VAL A 40 12.36 -5.48 -11.36
C VAL A 40 12.94 -6.83 -10.97
N TYR A 41 13.47 -6.93 -9.76
CA TYR A 41 14.08 -8.14 -9.21
C TYR A 41 13.25 -8.64 -8.03
N GLY A 42 12.86 -9.90 -8.06
CA GLY A 42 12.01 -10.46 -7.01
C GLY A 42 11.95 -11.98 -7.01
N SER A 43 11.38 -12.52 -5.95
CA SER A 43 11.15 -13.97 -5.83
C SER A 43 10.01 -14.42 -6.73
N ILE A 44 10.03 -15.69 -7.12
CA ILE A 44 9.00 -16.34 -7.92
C ILE A 44 8.44 -17.55 -7.17
N ASN A 45 7.13 -17.76 -7.29
CA ASN A 45 6.47 -18.97 -6.78
C ASN A 45 6.26 -20.03 -7.85
N ILE A 46 6.12 -19.63 -9.12
CA ILE A 46 5.72 -20.52 -10.22
C ILE A 46 6.61 -20.23 -11.43
N LYS A 47 7.07 -21.26 -12.13
CA LYS A 47 7.74 -21.10 -13.43
C LYS A 47 6.72 -20.53 -14.44
N LYS A 48 6.90 -19.29 -14.84
CA LYS A 48 6.11 -18.61 -15.90
C LYS A 48 7.09 -17.94 -16.86
N ASN A 49 6.65 -17.73 -18.10
CA ASN A 49 7.35 -16.84 -19.02
C ASN A 49 7.26 -15.41 -18.49
N TYR A 50 8.37 -14.89 -18.00
CA TYR A 50 8.46 -13.55 -17.44
C TYR A 50 8.67 -12.53 -18.55
N LYS A 51 8.03 -11.36 -18.40
CA LYS A 51 8.31 -10.22 -19.27
C LYS A 51 9.77 -9.76 -19.10
N ASN A 52 10.38 -9.23 -20.15
CA ASN A 52 11.81 -8.87 -20.20
C ASN A 52 12.29 -7.96 -19.06
N PHE A 53 11.40 -7.16 -18.47
CA PHE A 53 11.71 -6.27 -17.36
C PHE A 53 11.81 -6.98 -16.00
N PHE A 54 11.30 -8.21 -15.86
CA PHE A 54 11.33 -8.95 -14.59
C PHE A 54 12.48 -9.95 -14.57
N LYS A 55 13.31 -9.85 -13.54
CA LYS A 55 14.49 -10.70 -13.32
C LYS A 55 14.26 -11.56 -12.08
N PRO A 56 13.99 -12.88 -12.24
CA PRO A 56 13.68 -13.75 -11.12
C PRO A 56 14.89 -14.01 -10.24
N ILE A 57 14.70 -13.97 -8.93
CA ILE A 57 15.70 -14.39 -7.93
C ILE A 57 15.23 -15.71 -7.35
N LYS A 58 16.10 -16.74 -7.36
CA LYS A 58 15.78 -18.07 -6.84
C LYS A 58 15.47 -18.02 -5.35
N LYS A 59 14.44 -18.76 -4.94
CA LYS A 59 14.09 -18.92 -3.52
C LYS A 59 15.10 -19.87 -2.87
N SER A 60 15.76 -19.42 -1.81
CA SER A 60 16.64 -20.27 -0.99
C SER A 60 15.95 -20.69 0.30
N PHE A 61 16.10 -21.95 0.69
CA PHE A 61 15.60 -22.47 1.97
C PHE A 61 16.49 -22.05 3.14
N PHE A 62 17.82 -22.01 2.95
CA PHE A 62 18.80 -21.63 3.97
C PHE A 62 19.34 -20.22 3.70
N PHE A 63 19.72 -19.48 4.77
CA PHE A 63 20.30 -18.12 4.70
C PHE A 63 19.54 -17.18 3.76
N LYS A 64 18.21 -17.23 3.81
CA LYS A 64 17.24 -16.64 2.85
C LYS A 64 17.64 -15.27 2.31
N ASN A 65 17.98 -14.31 3.20
CA ASN A 65 18.31 -12.94 2.76
C ASN A 65 19.71 -12.82 2.16
N LYS A 66 20.71 -13.53 2.73
CA LYS A 66 22.08 -13.50 2.23
C LYS A 66 22.18 -14.10 0.83
N ASN A 67 21.53 -15.24 0.61
CA ASN A 67 21.48 -15.89 -0.70
C ASN A 67 20.68 -15.07 -1.72
N TYR A 68 19.58 -14.43 -1.29
CA TYR A 68 18.80 -13.54 -2.12
C TYR A 68 19.63 -12.36 -2.66
N LEU A 69 20.44 -11.73 -1.80
CA LEU A 69 21.35 -10.64 -2.19
C LEU A 69 22.50 -11.15 -3.08
N LYS A 70 23.06 -12.33 -2.78
CA LYS A 70 24.07 -12.96 -3.65
C LYS A 70 23.51 -13.24 -5.05
N ASP A 71 22.30 -13.77 -5.14
CA ASP A 71 21.65 -14.05 -6.43
C ASP A 71 21.31 -12.77 -7.20
N PHE A 72 20.85 -11.71 -6.51
CA PHE A 72 20.73 -10.39 -7.12
C PHE A 72 22.07 -9.90 -7.67
N SER A 73 23.17 -10.15 -6.93
CA SER A 73 24.50 -9.69 -7.33
C SER A 73 25.11 -10.44 -8.52
N LYS A 74 24.47 -11.50 -9.01
CA LYS A 74 24.86 -12.19 -10.26
C LYS A 74 24.40 -11.44 -11.50
N TYR A 75 23.42 -10.53 -11.35
CA TYR A 75 23.00 -9.66 -12.45
C TYR A 75 24.01 -8.53 -12.67
N SER A 76 24.36 -8.29 -13.93
CA SER A 76 25.22 -7.17 -14.29
C SER A 76 24.47 -5.85 -14.12
N ILE A 77 24.92 -5.01 -13.21
CA ILE A 77 24.43 -3.65 -12.98
C ILE A 77 25.50 -2.69 -13.47
N LYS A 78 25.13 -1.89 -14.48
CA LYS A 78 26.03 -0.88 -15.05
C LYS A 78 26.34 0.20 -14.02
N LYS A 79 27.54 0.80 -14.10
CA LYS A 79 27.90 2.00 -13.34
C LYS A 79 26.85 3.10 -13.52
N ASN A 80 26.72 3.98 -12.55
CA ASN A 80 25.76 5.10 -12.57
C ASN A 80 24.27 4.68 -12.76
N SER A 81 23.93 3.46 -12.34
CA SER A 81 22.53 3.00 -12.26
C SER A 81 21.88 3.42 -10.95
N ILE A 82 20.55 3.48 -10.91
CA ILE A 82 19.78 3.63 -9.68
C ILE A 82 19.37 2.25 -9.17
N ILE A 83 19.62 1.96 -7.91
CA ILE A 83 19.13 0.77 -7.21
C ILE A 83 18.07 1.21 -6.19
N GLU A 84 16.83 0.78 -6.42
CA GLU A 84 15.69 1.05 -5.53
C GLU A 84 15.45 -0.15 -4.63
N ILE A 85 15.56 0.05 -3.31
CA ILE A 85 15.38 -0.99 -2.31
C ILE A 85 14.04 -0.79 -1.62
N HIS A 86 13.10 -1.72 -1.77
CA HIS A 86 11.78 -1.62 -1.18
C HIS A 86 11.71 -2.34 0.18
N ASN A 87 11.45 -1.59 1.24
CA ASN A 87 11.09 -2.09 2.59
C ASN A 87 12.10 -3.06 3.23
N ARG A 88 13.37 -2.99 2.84
CA ARG A 88 14.46 -3.83 3.36
C ARG A 88 15.73 -3.01 3.59
N PRO A 89 15.74 -2.10 4.57
CA PRO A 89 16.87 -1.19 4.80
C PRO A 89 18.18 -1.93 5.06
N PHE A 90 18.16 -3.12 5.67
CA PHE A 90 19.38 -3.89 5.90
C PHE A 90 20.06 -4.42 4.61
N TYR A 91 19.40 -4.40 3.45
CA TYR A 91 20.05 -4.70 2.16
C TYR A 91 21.04 -3.62 1.75
N PHE A 92 20.79 -2.38 2.18
CA PHE A 92 21.51 -1.21 1.72
C PHE A 92 23.02 -1.32 1.93
N LYS A 93 23.47 -1.67 3.17
CA LYS A 93 24.91 -1.75 3.49
C LYS A 93 25.66 -2.74 2.58
N TYR A 94 25.07 -3.89 2.31
CA TYR A 94 25.64 -4.89 1.42
C TYR A 94 25.71 -4.39 -0.02
N LEU A 95 24.63 -3.83 -0.53
CA LEU A 95 24.53 -3.37 -1.92
C LEU A 95 25.41 -2.14 -2.18
N LYS A 96 25.50 -1.22 -1.24
CA LYS A 96 26.40 -0.03 -1.36
C LYS A 96 27.86 -0.45 -1.44
N LYS A 97 28.28 -1.48 -0.68
CA LYS A 97 29.63 -2.05 -0.80
C LYS A 97 29.84 -2.74 -2.16
N LYS A 98 28.81 -3.43 -2.69
CA LYS A 98 28.90 -4.17 -3.96
C LYS A 98 28.84 -3.28 -5.19
N TYR A 99 28.08 -2.18 -5.12
CA TYR A 99 27.85 -1.24 -6.23
C TYR A 99 28.12 0.21 -5.77
N PRO A 100 29.39 0.57 -5.47
CA PRO A 100 29.73 1.87 -4.87
C PRO A 100 29.39 3.05 -5.78
N GLU A 101 29.43 2.86 -7.10
CA GLU A 101 29.14 3.88 -8.12
C GLU A 101 27.66 4.02 -8.46
N SER A 102 26.78 3.16 -7.91
CA SER A 102 25.34 3.26 -8.09
C SER A 102 24.70 4.23 -7.10
N LYS A 103 23.61 4.86 -7.53
CA LYS A 103 22.75 5.68 -6.69
C LYS A 103 21.70 4.80 -6.00
N PHE A 104 21.32 5.15 -4.78
CA PHE A 104 20.43 4.34 -3.97
C PHE A 104 19.21 5.12 -3.52
N ILE A 105 18.02 4.60 -3.84
CA ILE A 105 16.75 5.05 -3.28
C ILE A 105 16.20 3.96 -2.35
N LEU A 106 15.92 4.32 -1.10
CA LEU A 106 15.34 3.40 -0.12
C LEU A 106 13.87 3.76 0.14
N TYR A 107 12.96 2.80 -0.06
CA TYR A 107 11.52 2.97 0.16
C TYR A 107 11.08 2.33 1.48
N PHE A 108 10.39 3.10 2.31
CA PHE A 108 9.71 2.61 3.51
C PHE A 108 8.20 2.49 3.27
N HIS A 109 7.72 1.24 3.27
CA HIS A 109 6.31 0.90 3.16
C HIS A 109 5.66 0.57 4.51
N ASN A 110 6.47 0.21 5.51
CA ASN A 110 6.06 -0.16 6.86
C ASN A 110 6.76 0.72 7.90
N ASN A 111 6.37 0.52 9.18
CA ASN A 111 7.01 1.21 10.28
C ASN A 111 8.54 0.95 10.30
N PRO A 112 9.38 1.98 10.16
CA PRO A 112 10.84 1.81 10.14
C PRO A 112 11.40 1.20 11.43
N LEU A 113 10.73 1.40 12.56
CA LEU A 113 11.17 0.89 13.86
C LEU A 113 11.03 -0.63 13.98
N ASP A 114 10.24 -1.26 13.12
CA ASP A 114 10.04 -2.71 13.09
C ASP A 114 10.93 -3.41 12.05
N LEU A 115 11.64 -2.64 11.20
CA LEU A 115 12.43 -3.17 10.11
C LEU A 115 13.91 -3.33 10.49
N LYS A 116 14.46 -4.52 10.28
CA LYS A 116 15.92 -4.75 10.44
C LYS A 116 16.71 -3.76 9.58
N GLY A 117 17.70 -3.09 10.20
CA GLY A 117 18.53 -2.08 9.55
C GLY A 117 17.97 -0.65 9.62
N SER A 118 16.90 -0.44 10.42
CA SER A 118 16.37 0.89 10.74
C SER A 118 15.69 0.98 12.11
N LYS A 119 15.86 -0.03 12.98
CA LYS A 119 15.22 -0.07 14.30
C LYS A 119 15.80 1.01 15.24
N THR A 120 17.11 1.13 15.28
CA THR A 120 17.81 2.09 16.15
C THR A 120 17.95 3.45 15.48
N SER A 121 18.17 4.50 16.27
CA SER A 121 18.47 5.84 15.75
C SER A 121 19.76 5.85 14.94
N SER A 122 20.80 5.16 15.40
CA SER A 122 22.08 5.05 14.69
C SER A 122 21.95 4.36 13.33
N GLU A 123 21.15 3.28 13.22
CA GLU A 123 20.86 2.65 11.92
C GLU A 123 20.17 3.62 10.96
N ARG A 124 19.16 4.37 11.44
CA ARG A 124 18.46 5.35 10.61
C ARG A 124 19.33 6.55 10.24
N GLN A 125 20.18 7.03 11.18
CA GLN A 125 21.16 8.08 10.88
C GLN A 125 22.16 7.63 9.81
N TYR A 126 22.64 6.38 9.90
CA TYR A 126 23.51 5.80 8.86
C TYR A 126 22.83 5.81 7.49
N LEU A 127 21.54 5.45 7.41
CA LEU A 127 20.78 5.49 6.15
C LEU A 127 20.66 6.93 5.62
N LEU A 128 20.36 7.91 6.47
CA LEU A 128 20.27 9.32 6.08
C LEU A 128 21.58 9.85 5.51
N ASN A 129 22.72 9.46 6.10
CA ASN A 129 24.01 9.96 5.69
C ASN A 129 24.55 9.30 4.41
N ASN A 130 24.06 8.10 4.05
CA ASN A 130 24.67 7.29 3.01
C ASN A 130 23.74 6.95 1.83
N CYS A 131 22.39 7.02 1.98
CA CYS A 131 21.46 6.88 0.86
C CYS A 131 21.38 8.18 0.07
N ASP A 132 21.31 8.08 -1.27
CA ASP A 132 21.10 9.25 -2.12
C ASP A 132 19.71 9.82 -1.93
N HIS A 133 18.68 8.96 -1.73
CA HIS A 133 17.33 9.42 -1.38
C HIS A 133 16.53 8.39 -0.58
N ILE A 134 15.65 8.87 0.32
CA ILE A 134 14.73 8.02 1.10
C ILE A 134 13.28 8.42 0.80
N ILE A 135 12.46 7.45 0.42
CA ILE A 135 11.05 7.66 0.12
C ILE A 135 10.19 7.02 1.21
N PHE A 136 9.30 7.81 1.79
CA PHE A 136 8.28 7.36 2.73
C PHE A 136 6.91 7.36 2.05
N LEU A 137 6.10 6.31 2.27
CA LEU A 137 4.77 6.24 1.67
C LEU A 137 3.70 7.04 2.43
N SER A 138 4.04 7.59 3.60
CA SER A 138 3.18 8.48 4.38
C SER A 138 4.00 9.37 5.31
N ASN A 139 3.39 10.47 5.78
CA ASN A 139 3.99 11.28 6.84
C ASN A 139 4.08 10.51 8.17
N TRP A 140 3.15 9.57 8.42
CA TRP A 140 3.22 8.70 9.60
C TRP A 140 4.52 7.88 9.59
N ILE A 141 4.85 7.22 8.46
CA ILE A 141 6.12 6.48 8.31
C ILE A 141 7.31 7.42 8.48
N LYS A 142 7.26 8.60 7.86
CA LYS A 142 8.31 9.62 8.01
C LYS A 142 8.50 10.03 9.46
N ARG A 143 7.43 10.35 10.20
CA ARG A 143 7.52 10.68 11.64
C ARG A 143 8.13 9.54 12.47
N LYS A 144 7.74 8.27 12.20
CA LYS A 144 8.36 7.10 12.88
C LYS A 144 9.85 6.97 12.56
N PHE A 145 10.25 7.22 11.32
CA PHE A 145 11.66 7.17 10.93
C PHE A 145 12.49 8.23 11.65
N PHE A 146 11.98 9.45 11.78
CA PHE A 146 12.67 10.57 12.41
C PHE A 146 12.54 10.62 13.95
N LYS A 147 11.93 9.60 14.57
CA LYS A 147 11.87 9.52 16.02
C LYS A 147 13.32 9.48 16.60
N ASN A 148 13.65 10.44 17.47
CA ASN A 148 14.98 10.62 18.07
C ASN A 148 16.10 10.85 17.05
N LEU A 149 15.81 11.55 15.96
CA LEU A 149 16.78 12.00 14.96
C LEU A 149 16.62 13.49 14.68
N ASN A 150 17.74 14.17 14.36
CA ASN A 150 17.71 15.51 13.82
C ASN A 150 17.24 15.50 12.36
N LYS A 151 16.29 16.40 12.02
CA LYS A 151 15.61 16.42 10.72
C LYS A 151 16.34 17.18 9.59
N ASN A 152 17.58 17.60 9.81
CA ASN A 152 18.30 18.55 8.93
C ASN A 152 18.88 17.95 7.63
N THR A 153 18.23 16.95 7.05
CA THR A 153 18.64 16.39 5.76
C THR A 153 17.60 16.65 4.69
N LYS A 154 18.05 16.94 3.45
CA LYS A 154 17.17 17.21 2.30
C LYS A 154 16.91 15.98 1.42
N ASN A 155 17.58 14.85 1.66
CA ASN A 155 17.52 13.66 0.81
C ASN A 155 16.35 12.71 1.11
N HIS A 156 15.18 13.25 1.44
CA HIS A 156 14.00 12.43 1.67
C HIS A 156 12.70 13.10 1.22
N THR A 157 11.72 12.29 0.81
CA THR A 157 10.42 12.77 0.34
C THR A 157 9.29 11.82 0.74
N VAL A 158 8.08 12.34 0.93
CA VAL A 158 6.86 11.54 1.05
C VAL A 158 6.23 11.42 -0.34
N VAL A 159 6.12 10.18 -0.84
CA VAL A 159 5.42 9.87 -2.08
C VAL A 159 4.38 8.80 -1.79
N TYR A 160 3.12 9.19 -1.81
CA TYR A 160 2.01 8.27 -1.58
C TYR A 160 1.86 7.29 -2.74
N PRO A 161 1.43 6.03 -2.50
CA PRO A 161 0.97 5.17 -3.59
C PRO A 161 -0.31 5.76 -4.19
N GLY A 162 -0.42 5.65 -5.50
CA GLY A 162 -1.57 6.16 -6.23
C GLY A 162 -2.63 5.10 -6.52
N CYS A 163 -3.75 5.58 -7.03
CA CYS A 163 -4.74 4.81 -7.78
C CYS A 163 -5.24 5.67 -8.94
N VAL A 164 -5.49 5.06 -10.09
CA VAL A 164 -6.02 5.79 -11.25
C VAL A 164 -7.44 6.24 -10.95
N LYS A 165 -7.69 7.56 -11.04
CA LYS A 165 -9.01 8.14 -10.85
C LYS A 165 -9.95 7.76 -12.01
N LEU A 166 -11.20 7.44 -11.71
CA LEU A 166 -12.23 7.29 -12.75
C LEU A 166 -12.38 8.59 -13.55
N LYS A 167 -12.62 8.48 -14.85
CA LYS A 167 -12.92 9.64 -15.70
C LYS A 167 -14.26 10.28 -15.36
N LYS A 168 -15.26 9.46 -15.00
CA LYS A 168 -16.60 9.89 -14.57
C LYS A 168 -17.17 8.95 -13.51
N ILE A 169 -18.02 9.50 -12.66
CA ILE A 169 -18.74 8.71 -11.63
C ILE A 169 -19.70 7.77 -12.33
N THR A 170 -19.71 6.50 -11.90
CA THR A 170 -20.60 5.46 -12.40
C THR A 170 -21.79 5.28 -11.47
N LYS A 171 -22.90 4.68 -11.97
CA LYS A 171 -24.05 4.29 -11.14
C LYS A 171 -23.59 3.38 -9.99
N LYS A 172 -23.98 3.71 -8.77
CA LYS A 172 -23.63 2.99 -7.55
C LYS A 172 -24.74 2.07 -7.10
N LYS A 173 -24.34 0.95 -6.50
CA LYS A 173 -25.24 0.03 -5.78
C LYS A 173 -25.17 0.33 -4.28
N ASN A 174 -26.20 -0.01 -3.54
CA ASN A 174 -26.23 0.08 -2.08
C ASN A 174 -25.34 -1.00 -1.46
N PHE A 175 -24.03 -0.88 -1.70
CA PHE A 175 -23.01 -1.78 -1.19
C PHE A 175 -22.13 -1.06 -0.18
N ILE A 176 -21.93 -1.71 0.96
CA ILE A 176 -20.89 -1.38 1.94
C ILE A 176 -19.85 -2.49 1.87
N VAL A 177 -18.58 -2.15 1.66
CA VAL A 177 -17.53 -3.13 1.44
C VAL A 177 -16.38 -2.99 2.43
N PHE A 178 -15.98 -4.11 3.03
CA PHE A 178 -14.75 -4.28 3.79
C PHE A 178 -13.73 -4.98 2.90
N VAL A 179 -12.48 -4.49 2.87
CA VAL A 179 -11.39 -5.12 2.11
C VAL A 179 -10.17 -5.26 3.01
N GLY A 180 -9.77 -6.49 3.30
CA GLY A 180 -8.61 -6.78 4.13
C GLY A 180 -8.65 -8.17 4.75
N LYS A 181 -7.69 -8.45 5.64
CA LYS A 181 -7.71 -9.69 6.42
C LYS A 181 -8.92 -9.71 7.36
N LEU A 182 -9.61 -10.85 7.44
CA LEU A 182 -10.82 -11.03 8.23
C LEU A 182 -10.48 -11.32 9.71
N ASN A 183 -9.73 -10.40 10.36
CA ASN A 183 -9.23 -10.57 11.72
C ASN A 183 -9.43 -9.34 12.61
N HIS A 184 -9.17 -9.50 13.90
CA HIS A 184 -9.32 -8.45 14.92
C HIS A 184 -8.43 -7.23 14.66
N ALA A 185 -7.20 -7.42 14.17
CA ALA A 185 -6.28 -6.31 13.89
C ALA A 185 -6.84 -5.35 12.81
N LYS A 186 -7.59 -5.90 11.85
CA LYS A 186 -8.27 -5.11 10.81
C LYS A 186 -9.68 -4.64 11.22
N GLY A 187 -10.14 -4.99 12.43
CA GLY A 187 -11.45 -4.58 12.94
C GLY A 187 -12.63 -5.35 12.34
N TYR A 188 -12.38 -6.53 11.75
CA TYR A 188 -13.44 -7.32 11.11
C TYR A 188 -14.54 -7.76 12.06
N ASP A 189 -14.23 -8.03 13.33
CA ASP A 189 -15.20 -8.33 14.38
C ASP A 189 -16.15 -7.17 14.66
N ILE A 190 -15.66 -5.92 14.66
CA ILE A 190 -16.50 -4.71 14.78
C ILE A 190 -17.37 -4.56 13.53
N PHE A 191 -16.78 -4.73 12.35
CA PHE A 191 -17.50 -4.71 11.09
C PHE A 191 -18.60 -5.78 11.04
N SER A 192 -18.34 -7.00 11.53
CA SER A 192 -19.32 -8.08 11.60
C SER A 192 -20.50 -7.72 12.52
N LYS A 193 -20.23 -7.20 13.71
CA LYS A 193 -21.30 -6.73 14.64
C LYS A 193 -22.09 -5.56 14.02
N PHE A 194 -21.43 -4.63 13.40
CA PHE A 194 -22.08 -3.54 12.65
C PHE A 194 -23.01 -4.07 11.57
N ALA A 195 -22.57 -5.05 10.77
CA ALA A 195 -23.37 -5.61 9.68
C ALA A 195 -24.71 -6.21 10.19
N SER A 196 -24.66 -6.94 11.30
CA SER A 196 -25.88 -7.49 11.94
C SER A 196 -26.86 -6.41 12.42
N LEU A 197 -26.35 -5.28 12.93
CA LEU A 197 -27.20 -4.16 13.33
C LEU A 197 -27.78 -3.43 12.12
N PHE A 198 -26.94 -3.16 11.13
CA PHE A 198 -27.29 -2.35 9.97
C PHE A 198 -28.34 -3.01 9.07
N THR A 199 -28.19 -4.31 8.79
CA THR A 199 -29.11 -5.05 7.90
C THR A 199 -30.49 -5.28 8.48
N LYS A 200 -30.68 -5.17 9.80
CA LYS A 200 -32.00 -5.22 10.43
C LYS A 200 -32.90 -4.07 9.96
N VAL A 201 -32.32 -2.89 9.75
CA VAL A 201 -33.04 -1.66 9.38
C VAL A 201 -32.95 -1.41 7.88
N HIS A 202 -31.76 -1.56 7.29
CA HIS A 202 -31.50 -1.19 5.90
C HIS A 202 -31.53 -2.42 4.97
N LYS A 203 -32.72 -3.00 4.76
CA LYS A 203 -32.95 -4.25 3.99
C LYS A 203 -32.48 -4.20 2.54
N ASN A 204 -32.45 -3.02 1.91
CA ASN A 204 -32.04 -2.80 0.52
C ASN A 204 -30.52 -2.58 0.36
N TRP A 205 -29.73 -2.81 1.41
CA TRP A 205 -28.27 -2.73 1.38
C TRP A 205 -27.64 -4.10 1.47
N ASN A 206 -26.51 -4.27 0.77
CA ASN A 206 -25.69 -5.47 0.85
C ASN A 206 -24.35 -5.14 1.52
N ILE A 207 -24.01 -5.92 2.51
CA ILE A 207 -22.71 -5.83 3.20
C ILE A 207 -21.80 -6.89 2.62
N LEU A 208 -20.63 -6.47 2.14
CA LEU A 208 -19.69 -7.33 1.44
C LEU A 208 -18.34 -7.32 2.16
N SER A 209 -17.67 -8.48 2.19
CA SER A 209 -16.26 -8.54 2.60
C SER A 209 -15.39 -9.20 1.54
N VAL A 210 -14.16 -8.69 1.39
CA VAL A 210 -13.14 -9.20 0.49
C VAL A 210 -11.87 -9.45 1.28
N GLY A 211 -11.35 -10.65 1.17
CA GLY A 211 -10.14 -11.11 1.86
C GLY A 211 -10.34 -12.45 2.50
N ASP A 212 -9.34 -12.88 3.24
CA ASP A 212 -9.35 -14.12 3.98
C ASP A 212 -8.56 -13.98 5.30
N GLU A 213 -8.67 -14.96 6.14
CA GLU A 213 -7.81 -15.21 7.29
C GLU A 213 -7.79 -16.74 7.54
N PRO A 214 -6.70 -17.43 7.13
CA PRO A 214 -6.61 -18.88 7.30
C PRO A 214 -6.72 -19.36 8.76
N ARG A 215 -6.34 -18.50 9.71
CA ARG A 215 -6.46 -18.73 11.15
C ARG A 215 -7.64 -17.96 11.72
N ARG A 216 -8.78 -18.08 11.08
CA ARG A 216 -9.97 -17.30 11.42
C ARG A 216 -10.49 -17.62 12.81
N THR A 217 -10.63 -16.59 13.64
CA THR A 217 -11.22 -16.66 14.98
C THR A 217 -12.58 -15.98 15.06
N ILE A 218 -12.96 -15.22 14.02
CA ILE A 218 -14.24 -14.51 13.95
C ILE A 218 -15.24 -15.37 13.16
N PRO A 219 -16.38 -15.74 13.75
CA PRO A 219 -17.40 -16.54 13.09
C PRO A 219 -17.92 -15.87 11.80
N GLN A 220 -18.41 -16.69 10.88
CA GLN A 220 -19.12 -16.21 9.70
C GLN A 220 -20.43 -15.53 10.12
N ASN A 221 -20.78 -14.44 9.45
CA ASN A 221 -21.98 -13.67 9.75
C ASN A 221 -22.91 -13.68 8.52
N SER A 222 -24.11 -14.19 8.68
CA SER A 222 -25.12 -14.27 7.59
C SER A 222 -25.51 -12.91 7.00
N SER A 223 -25.30 -11.82 7.77
CA SER A 223 -25.51 -10.44 7.27
C SER A 223 -24.42 -9.96 6.31
N ILE A 224 -23.34 -10.74 6.12
CA ILE A 224 -22.21 -10.38 5.26
C ILE A 224 -22.07 -11.42 4.14
N LYS A 225 -22.05 -10.94 2.90
CA LYS A 225 -21.65 -11.76 1.76
C LYS A 225 -20.13 -11.73 1.64
N GLU A 226 -19.49 -12.83 2.03
CA GLU A 226 -18.03 -12.99 1.91
C GLU A 226 -17.65 -13.42 0.50
N LEU A 227 -16.80 -12.61 -0.17
CA LEU A 227 -16.38 -12.84 -1.55
C LEU A 227 -15.04 -13.58 -1.66
N GLY A 228 -14.42 -13.89 -0.50
CA GLY A 228 -13.07 -14.44 -0.45
C GLY A 228 -12.00 -13.48 -0.97
N PRO A 229 -10.77 -13.97 -1.19
CA PRO A 229 -9.68 -13.16 -1.73
C PRO A 229 -9.92 -12.84 -3.22
N LEU A 230 -9.87 -11.57 -3.59
CA LEU A 230 -9.99 -11.09 -4.97
C LEU A 230 -8.67 -10.49 -5.45
N ASN A 231 -8.41 -10.58 -6.75
CA ASN A 231 -7.30 -9.84 -7.34
C ASN A 231 -7.59 -8.32 -7.33
N HIS A 232 -6.55 -7.50 -7.40
CA HIS A 232 -6.65 -6.04 -7.23
C HIS A 232 -7.62 -5.39 -8.24
N SER A 233 -7.66 -5.85 -9.50
CA SER A 233 -8.58 -5.30 -10.50
C SER A 233 -10.06 -5.58 -10.16
N LYS A 234 -10.38 -6.76 -9.62
CA LYS A 234 -11.73 -7.09 -9.13
C LYS A 234 -12.11 -6.25 -7.91
N VAL A 235 -11.15 -5.98 -7.00
CA VAL A 235 -11.38 -5.05 -5.87
C VAL A 235 -11.72 -3.65 -6.39
N LEU A 236 -10.96 -3.09 -7.33
CA LEU A 236 -11.26 -1.78 -7.91
C LEU A 236 -12.63 -1.76 -8.62
N ASN A 237 -12.98 -2.81 -9.35
CA ASN A 237 -14.30 -2.92 -9.98
C ASN A 237 -15.43 -2.98 -8.93
N LEU A 238 -15.22 -3.64 -7.80
CA LEU A 238 -16.19 -3.65 -6.71
C LEU A 238 -16.35 -2.26 -6.09
N LEU A 239 -15.25 -1.55 -5.82
CA LEU A 239 -15.28 -0.16 -5.30
C LEU A 239 -15.96 0.80 -6.30
N LYS A 240 -15.76 0.59 -7.61
CA LYS A 240 -16.40 1.37 -8.66
C LYS A 240 -17.93 1.36 -8.59
N ILE A 241 -18.52 0.26 -8.13
CA ILE A 241 -19.98 0.12 -8.00
C ILE A 241 -20.48 0.25 -6.56
N SER A 242 -19.62 0.27 -5.55
CA SER A 242 -20.00 0.38 -4.14
C SER A 242 -20.18 1.84 -3.71
N LYS A 243 -21.12 2.10 -2.81
CA LYS A 243 -21.33 3.43 -2.20
C LYS A 243 -20.33 3.73 -1.09
N ILE A 244 -20.08 2.77 -0.21
CA ILE A 244 -19.30 2.95 1.01
C ILE A 244 -18.23 1.86 1.14
N SER A 245 -17.05 2.22 1.60
CA SER A 245 -16.00 1.28 2.00
C SER A 245 -15.58 1.51 3.45
N ILE A 246 -15.18 0.44 4.15
CA ILE A 246 -14.82 0.49 5.58
C ILE A 246 -13.40 -0.05 5.79
N ALA A 247 -12.55 0.76 6.42
CA ALA A 247 -11.17 0.47 6.82
C ALA A 247 -10.99 0.74 8.33
N ASN A 248 -11.71 0.01 9.16
CA ASN A 248 -11.78 0.24 10.61
C ASN A 248 -10.69 -0.50 11.41
N SER A 249 -9.44 -0.44 10.94
CA SER A 249 -8.30 -1.11 11.57
C SER A 249 -8.06 -0.64 13.00
N ARG A 250 -7.73 -1.58 13.90
CA ARG A 250 -7.15 -1.29 15.21
C ARG A 250 -5.64 -1.14 15.14
N TRP A 251 -5.02 -1.76 14.13
CA TRP A 251 -3.60 -1.70 13.90
C TRP A 251 -3.19 -0.37 13.29
N GLU A 252 -2.02 0.12 13.68
CA GLU A 252 -1.40 1.32 13.10
C GLU A 252 -1.01 1.05 11.64
N GLU A 253 -1.90 1.39 10.72
CA GLU A 253 -1.65 1.21 9.29
C GLU A 253 -0.52 2.14 8.83
N PRO A 254 0.50 1.66 8.12
CA PRO A 254 1.54 2.53 7.58
C PRO A 254 0.98 3.63 6.66
N LEU A 255 -0.09 3.31 5.92
CA LEU A 255 -0.87 4.26 5.13
C LEU A 255 -2.34 3.82 5.00
N GLY A 256 -2.60 2.57 4.57
CA GLY A 256 -3.92 2.10 4.18
C GLY A 256 -4.29 2.50 2.75
N ARG A 257 -4.26 1.53 1.82
CA ARG A 257 -4.59 1.80 0.40
C ARG A 257 -6.08 1.91 0.14
N LEU A 258 -6.92 1.23 0.92
CA LEU A 258 -8.36 1.15 0.68
C LEU A 258 -9.04 2.53 0.58
N PRO A 259 -8.81 3.50 1.47
CA PRO A 259 -9.41 4.83 1.33
C PRO A 259 -8.99 5.55 0.04
N ILE A 260 -7.72 5.41 -0.39
CA ILE A 260 -7.21 5.98 -1.65
C ILE A 260 -7.93 5.35 -2.85
N GLU A 261 -8.00 4.02 -2.88
CA GLU A 261 -8.64 3.25 -3.96
C GLU A 261 -10.14 3.53 -4.01
N SER A 262 -10.78 3.69 -2.86
CA SER A 262 -12.20 4.04 -2.75
C SER A 262 -12.46 5.43 -3.32
N ALA A 263 -11.70 6.42 -2.90
CA ALA A 263 -11.84 7.81 -3.36
C ALA A 263 -11.63 7.92 -4.88
N ALA A 264 -10.61 7.24 -5.42
CA ALA A 264 -10.37 7.17 -6.86
C ALA A 264 -11.56 6.62 -7.65
N ASN A 265 -12.34 5.73 -7.01
CA ASN A 265 -13.52 5.09 -7.58
C ASN A 265 -14.84 5.72 -7.14
N ALA A 266 -14.85 6.93 -6.60
CA ALA A 266 -16.04 7.64 -6.09
C ALA A 266 -16.86 6.79 -5.08
N CYS A 267 -16.19 5.94 -4.30
CA CYS A 267 -16.72 5.20 -3.16
C CYS A 267 -16.33 5.96 -1.88
N VAL A 268 -17.28 6.23 -0.98
CA VAL A 268 -17.01 7.04 0.22
C VAL A 268 -16.32 6.17 1.28
N PRO A 269 -15.08 6.49 1.71
CA PRO A 269 -14.40 5.70 2.72
C PRO A 269 -14.79 6.11 4.14
N ILE A 270 -14.97 5.12 5.00
CA ILE A 270 -14.98 5.27 6.46
C ILE A 270 -13.71 4.59 6.98
N SER A 271 -12.94 5.27 7.82
CA SER A 271 -11.75 4.67 8.43
C SER A 271 -11.56 5.10 9.88
N THR A 272 -10.72 4.38 10.60
CA THR A 272 -10.18 4.86 11.89
C THR A 272 -9.04 5.87 11.65
N ASP A 273 -8.58 6.50 12.72
CA ASP A 273 -7.43 7.41 12.76
C ASP A 273 -6.08 6.69 12.88
N ARG A 274 -6.04 5.35 12.78
CA ARG A 274 -4.85 4.54 13.06
C ARG A 274 -3.77 4.70 12.00
N GLY A 275 -2.60 5.16 12.45
CA GLY A 275 -1.42 5.31 11.62
C GLY A 275 -1.57 6.33 10.49
N GLY A 276 -1.34 5.88 9.27
CA GLY A 276 -1.48 6.68 8.06
C GLY A 276 -2.89 6.69 7.45
N LEU A 277 -3.88 6.01 8.07
CA LEU A 277 -5.26 6.00 7.56
C LEU A 277 -5.85 7.42 7.49
N ILE A 278 -5.52 8.29 8.44
CA ILE A 278 -5.93 9.69 8.43
C ILE A 278 -5.37 10.46 7.21
N GLU A 279 -4.22 10.05 6.70
CA GLU A 279 -3.61 10.67 5.52
C GLU A 279 -4.24 10.18 4.22
N SER A 280 -4.65 8.91 4.19
CA SER A 280 -5.26 8.26 3.01
C SER A 280 -6.76 8.56 2.88
N ASN A 281 -7.48 8.77 3.98
CA ASN A 281 -8.90 9.13 4.01
C ASN A 281 -9.08 10.64 4.16
N THR A 282 -8.88 11.39 3.09
CA THR A 282 -8.87 12.87 3.15
C THR A 282 -10.24 13.51 3.24
N HIS A 283 -11.30 12.86 2.76
CA HIS A 283 -12.63 13.47 2.63
C HIS A 283 -13.80 12.53 2.97
N GLY A 284 -13.52 11.33 3.46
CA GLY A 284 -14.51 10.43 4.02
C GLY A 284 -14.77 10.71 5.51
N ILE A 285 -15.25 9.71 6.24
CA ILE A 285 -15.46 9.81 7.68
C ILE A 285 -14.32 9.12 8.43
N ILE A 286 -13.79 9.79 9.45
CA ILE A 286 -12.81 9.22 10.40
C ILE A 286 -13.54 8.90 11.69
N LEU A 287 -13.46 7.63 12.11
CA LEU A 287 -14.04 7.14 13.36
C LEU A 287 -13.15 7.50 14.55
N LYS A 288 -13.76 7.91 15.65
CA LYS A 288 -13.04 8.26 16.90
C LYS A 288 -12.93 7.05 17.87
N LYS A 289 -14.00 6.24 17.98
CA LYS A 289 -14.11 5.15 18.96
C LYS A 289 -14.00 3.75 18.35
N ASN A 290 -14.12 3.63 17.03
CA ASN A 290 -14.14 2.35 16.31
C ASN A 290 -15.10 1.30 16.97
N SER A 291 -16.38 1.64 17.05
CA SER A 291 -17.43 0.77 17.57
C SER A 291 -18.48 0.42 16.52
N PRO A 292 -19.25 -0.67 16.67
CA PRO A 292 -20.34 -1.00 15.75
C PRO A 292 -21.37 0.12 15.61
N LYS A 293 -21.69 0.81 16.72
CA LYS A 293 -22.60 1.96 16.72
C LYS A 293 -22.05 3.13 15.92
N GLU A 294 -20.78 3.50 16.13
CA GLU A 294 -20.17 4.60 15.40
C GLU A 294 -20.05 4.30 13.89
N LEU A 295 -19.79 3.05 13.52
CA LEU A 295 -19.85 2.62 12.10
C LEU A 295 -21.27 2.77 11.54
N TYR A 296 -22.30 2.40 12.30
CA TYR A 296 -23.69 2.57 11.91
C TYR A 296 -24.02 4.05 11.68
N ASP A 297 -23.74 4.89 12.67
CA ASP A 297 -24.01 6.33 12.62
C ASP A 297 -23.28 6.99 11.45
N ALA A 298 -22.02 6.61 11.19
CA ALA A 298 -21.23 7.07 10.05
C ALA A 298 -21.83 6.64 8.69
N CYS A 299 -22.33 5.41 8.59
CA CYS A 299 -23.00 4.95 7.36
C CYS A 299 -24.30 5.71 7.13
N VAL A 300 -25.14 5.89 8.14
CA VAL A 300 -26.41 6.66 8.05
C VAL A 300 -26.09 8.08 7.59
N LYS A 301 -25.14 8.77 8.22
CA LYS A 301 -24.72 10.11 7.83
C LYS A 301 -24.29 10.21 6.36
N ILE A 302 -23.58 9.20 5.84
CA ILE A 302 -23.22 9.17 4.42
C ILE A 302 -24.46 8.93 3.54
N ILE A 303 -25.39 8.07 3.97
CA ILE A 303 -26.59 7.74 3.20
C ILE A 303 -27.48 8.98 3.04
N ASP A 304 -27.70 9.73 4.10
CA ASP A 304 -28.54 10.93 4.13
C ASP A 304 -28.01 12.01 3.17
N ASP A 305 -26.68 12.19 3.12
CA ASP A 305 -26.01 13.20 2.29
C ASP A 305 -25.13 12.56 1.18
N TYR A 306 -25.51 11.40 0.63
CA TYR A 306 -24.63 10.60 -0.21
C TYR A 306 -23.99 11.37 -1.35
N ASN A 307 -24.76 12.12 -2.11
CA ASN A 307 -24.25 12.86 -3.28
C ASN A 307 -23.19 13.90 -2.89
N LYS A 308 -23.34 14.55 -1.75
CA LYS A 308 -22.39 15.52 -1.20
C LYS A 308 -21.07 14.85 -0.83
N PHE A 309 -21.14 13.74 -0.07
CA PHE A 309 -19.94 12.96 0.27
C PHE A 309 -19.24 12.43 -0.95
N GLN A 310 -19.98 11.82 -1.89
CA GLN A 310 -19.42 11.24 -3.11
C GLN A 310 -18.69 12.30 -3.95
N LYS A 311 -19.33 13.45 -4.22
CA LYS A 311 -18.73 14.56 -4.96
C LYS A 311 -17.48 15.08 -4.24
N LYS A 312 -17.53 15.28 -2.92
CA LYS A 312 -16.41 15.76 -2.11
C LYS A 312 -15.20 14.82 -2.23
N VAL A 313 -15.41 13.51 -2.01
CA VAL A 313 -14.34 12.49 -2.08
C VAL A 313 -13.74 12.41 -3.48
N PHE A 314 -14.57 12.45 -4.52
CA PHE A 314 -14.13 12.32 -5.89
C PHE A 314 -13.43 13.57 -6.43
N ASN A 315 -13.99 14.74 -6.20
CA ASN A 315 -13.45 16.00 -6.75
C ASN A 315 -12.12 16.41 -6.10
N HIS A 316 -11.94 16.14 -4.80
CA HIS A 316 -10.71 16.47 -4.07
C HIS A 316 -9.69 15.30 -4.01
N TYR A 317 -9.86 14.29 -4.87
CA TYR A 317 -8.91 13.19 -4.95
C TYR A 317 -7.54 13.66 -5.45
N LYS A 318 -6.48 13.38 -4.68
CA LYS A 318 -5.11 13.87 -4.93
C LYS A 318 -4.04 12.79 -5.13
N PHE A 319 -4.42 11.51 -5.05
CA PHE A 319 -3.47 10.40 -5.12
C PHE A 319 -3.49 9.69 -6.49
N ASP A 320 -3.58 10.47 -7.58
CA ASP A 320 -3.56 9.87 -8.93
C ASP A 320 -2.23 9.18 -9.23
N SER A 321 -2.28 7.96 -9.78
CA SER A 321 -1.07 7.17 -10.08
C SER A 321 -0.11 7.87 -11.04
N VAL A 322 -0.62 8.64 -12.01
CA VAL A 322 0.23 9.38 -12.95
C VAL A 322 1.02 10.45 -12.22
N LEU A 323 0.33 11.27 -11.39
CA LEU A 323 0.97 12.34 -10.61
C LEU A 323 2.00 11.80 -9.61
N MET A 324 1.67 10.69 -8.93
CA MET A 324 2.60 10.07 -7.97
C MET A 324 3.86 9.54 -8.68
N ASN A 325 3.71 8.95 -9.86
CA ASN A 325 4.86 8.48 -10.64
C ASN A 325 5.69 9.64 -11.24
N GLN A 326 5.07 10.76 -11.60
CA GLN A 326 5.81 11.96 -12.00
C GLN A 326 6.71 12.48 -10.87
N LYS A 327 6.23 12.48 -9.62
CA LYS A 327 7.05 12.83 -8.44
C LYS A 327 8.24 11.89 -8.26
N LEU A 328 8.04 10.58 -8.42
CA LEU A 328 9.14 9.59 -8.40
C LEU A 328 10.16 9.85 -9.49
N ASP A 329 9.70 10.15 -10.70
CA ASP A 329 10.57 10.42 -11.84
C ASP A 329 11.41 11.70 -11.67
N LEU A 330 10.87 12.72 -10.98
CA LEU A 330 11.64 13.92 -10.61
C LEU A 330 12.76 13.56 -9.61
N ILE A 331 12.47 12.74 -8.60
CA ILE A 331 13.48 12.26 -7.66
C ILE A 331 14.58 11.48 -8.39
N ARG A 332 14.21 10.56 -9.29
CA ARG A 332 15.16 9.78 -10.10
C ARG A 332 16.07 10.64 -10.98
N LYS A 333 15.60 11.81 -11.39
CA LYS A 333 16.38 12.76 -12.19
C LYS A 333 17.33 13.60 -11.35
N SER A 334 16.99 13.85 -10.07
CA SER A 334 17.75 14.76 -9.21
C SER A 334 18.93 14.11 -8.49
N ILE A 335 19.11 12.81 -8.61
CA ILE A 335 20.20 12.04 -8.00
C ILE A 335 21.12 11.47 -9.10
#